data_162fe6e71c9d083f3e5e0537747326b6
#
_entry.id   162fe6e71c9d083f3e5e0537747326b6
#
_cell.length_a   1.000
_cell.length_b   1.000
_cell.length_c   1.000
_cell.angle_alpha   90.00
_cell.angle_beta   90.00
_cell.angle_gamma   90.00
#
_symmetry.space_group_name_H-M   'P 1'
#
loop_
_entity.id
_entity.type
_entity.pdbx_description
1 polymer ?
#
loop_
_entity_poly.entity_id
_entity_poly.type
_entity_poly.pdbx_seq_one_letter_code
_entity_poly.pdbx_strand_id
1 'polypeptide(L)'
;PSYNYARFLDACLSSILMQDYENFEVLIADGGSSDGSLEIIERICAQDNRFRLVSTSDHGQADAIEKAFSHATGEFLCFLNADDCYLCVDALRCVVDTFNAYPSIDVLSLGGYYLDAHGHWTRPIKYRYHPLDGFHLMRYRTAVLQPATFWRKKVSDEIGWTTQFHFVFDVVFFYAAYQKYSWLELPKPVAGYRMHGDNKSGFVKSPRINELVKFEEIKFGSHSFRVFYLIGIGAVVRISEKMGLVGRLLNLLLYKLVNLLAFASAYRLPGI
;
A
#
# COMPACT_ATOMS: atom_id res chain seq x y z
N PRO A 1 6.75 7.90 -3.80
CA PRO A 1 6.46 8.01 -5.22
C PRO A 1 5.41 9.07 -5.49
N SER A 2 5.58 9.87 -6.56
CA SER A 2 4.67 10.92 -7.00
C SER A 2 4.51 10.88 -8.53
N TYR A 3 3.28 11.07 -9.02
CA TYR A 3 3.01 11.27 -10.44
C TYR A 3 1.64 11.93 -10.64
N ASN A 4 1.63 13.22 -11.00
CA ASN A 4 0.42 14.03 -11.22
C ASN A 4 -0.55 14.03 -10.02
N TYR A 5 -0.01 14.32 -8.83
CA TYR A 5 -0.75 14.36 -7.58
C TYR A 5 -0.66 15.72 -6.86
N ALA A 6 -0.38 16.83 -7.58
CA ALA A 6 -0.23 18.18 -7.01
C ALA A 6 -1.34 18.54 -6.00
N ARG A 7 -2.59 18.17 -6.30
CA ARG A 7 -3.76 18.46 -5.44
C ARG A 7 -3.71 17.83 -4.04
N PHE A 8 -2.90 16.78 -3.84
CA PHE A 8 -2.78 16.07 -2.56
C PHE A 8 -1.41 16.22 -1.92
N LEU A 9 -0.42 16.56 -2.73
CA LEU A 9 0.99 16.49 -2.37
C LEU A 9 1.34 17.45 -1.23
N ASP A 10 0.77 18.66 -1.19
CA ASP A 10 0.96 19.59 -0.07
C ASP A 10 0.50 19.00 1.27
N ALA A 11 -0.65 18.32 1.29
CA ALA A 11 -1.16 17.67 2.50
C ALA A 11 -0.29 16.47 2.91
N CYS A 12 0.18 15.68 1.96
CA CYS A 12 1.09 14.57 2.18
C CYS A 12 2.41 15.06 2.82
N LEU A 13 3.11 15.98 2.15
CA LEU A 13 4.41 16.48 2.59
C LEU A 13 4.32 17.27 3.90
N SER A 14 3.27 18.07 4.10
CA SER A 14 3.02 18.78 5.37
C SER A 14 2.82 17.81 6.52
N SER A 15 2.16 16.68 6.31
CA SER A 15 1.95 15.68 7.37
C SER A 15 3.27 15.03 7.83
N ILE A 16 4.26 14.96 6.94
CA ILE A 16 5.61 14.48 7.27
C ILE A 16 6.40 15.58 7.94
N LEU A 17 6.34 16.81 7.43
CA LEU A 17 7.06 17.97 7.97
C LEU A 17 6.69 18.25 9.42
N MET A 18 5.41 18.04 9.80
CA MET A 18 4.90 18.25 11.15
C MET A 18 5.25 17.15 12.16
N GLN A 19 6.00 16.10 11.77
CA GLN A 19 6.39 15.05 12.71
C GLN A 19 7.31 15.58 13.81
N ASP A 20 7.06 15.15 15.05
CA ASP A 20 7.84 15.54 16.23
C ASP A 20 9.16 14.78 16.39
N TYR A 21 9.44 13.85 15.49
CA TYR A 21 10.70 13.12 15.40
C TYR A 21 11.57 13.75 14.32
N GLU A 22 12.80 14.10 14.63
CA GLU A 22 13.65 14.90 13.73
C GLU A 22 14.60 14.07 12.85
N ASN A 23 14.98 12.87 13.31
CA ASN A 23 15.98 12.04 12.63
C ASN A 23 15.35 11.18 11.54
N PHE A 24 14.89 11.80 10.46
CA PHE A 24 14.37 11.14 9.28
C PHE A 24 14.80 11.80 7.98
N GLU A 25 14.70 11.10 6.89
CA GLU A 25 14.85 11.60 5.53
C GLU A 25 13.62 11.25 4.69
N VAL A 26 13.32 12.08 3.71
CA VAL A 26 12.25 11.88 2.73
C VAL A 26 12.83 11.91 1.33
N LEU A 27 12.80 10.77 0.68
CA LEU A 27 13.28 10.59 -0.68
C LEU A 27 12.10 10.58 -1.64
N ILE A 28 12.02 11.57 -2.50
CA ILE A 28 10.90 11.75 -3.42
C ILE A 28 11.34 11.30 -4.81
N ALA A 29 10.60 10.35 -5.39
CA ALA A 29 10.76 9.95 -6.77
C ALA A 29 9.48 10.37 -7.52
N ASP A 30 9.63 11.33 -8.45
CA ASP A 30 8.54 11.81 -9.30
C ASP A 30 8.64 11.17 -10.68
N GLY A 31 7.50 10.73 -11.21
CA GLY A 31 7.41 10.01 -12.50
C GLY A 31 7.37 10.91 -13.72
N GLY A 32 7.80 12.16 -13.62
CA GLY A 32 7.71 13.15 -14.69
C GLY A 32 6.35 13.85 -14.69
N SER A 33 5.92 14.35 -13.54
CA SER A 33 4.67 15.09 -13.37
C SER A 33 4.63 16.36 -14.20
N SER A 34 3.42 16.73 -14.66
CA SER A 34 3.14 17.92 -15.46
C SER A 34 2.01 18.80 -14.89
N ASP A 35 1.58 18.53 -13.66
CA ASP A 35 0.41 19.14 -13.02
C ASP A 35 0.79 20.16 -11.92
N GLY A 36 2.07 20.53 -11.77
CA GLY A 36 2.56 21.39 -10.69
C GLY A 36 3.14 20.61 -9.49
N SER A 37 3.21 19.27 -9.55
CA SER A 37 3.79 18.45 -8.50
C SER A 37 5.28 18.77 -8.29
N LEU A 38 6.05 18.94 -9.37
CA LEU A 38 7.49 19.21 -9.28
C LEU A 38 7.78 20.51 -8.57
N GLU A 39 7.03 21.59 -8.86
CA GLU A 39 7.18 22.89 -8.19
C GLU A 39 6.91 22.80 -6.68
N ILE A 40 5.95 21.97 -6.26
CA ILE A 40 5.65 21.71 -4.86
C ILE A 40 6.84 20.97 -4.21
N ILE A 41 7.36 19.94 -4.87
CA ILE A 41 8.49 19.14 -4.37
C ILE A 41 9.75 20.02 -4.24
N GLU A 42 10.08 20.78 -5.27
CA GLU A 42 11.25 21.66 -5.26
C GLU A 42 11.17 22.70 -4.14
N ARG A 43 9.98 23.28 -3.92
CA ARG A 43 9.74 24.22 -2.83
C ARG A 43 10.01 23.59 -1.46
N ILE A 44 9.52 22.38 -1.19
CA ILE A 44 9.74 21.71 0.11
C ILE A 44 11.20 21.30 0.29
N CYS A 45 11.85 20.81 -0.76
CA CYS A 45 13.27 20.46 -0.72
C CYS A 45 14.18 21.68 -0.46
N ALA A 46 13.77 22.87 -0.90
CA ALA A 46 14.49 24.12 -0.61
C ALA A 46 14.28 24.62 0.83
N GLN A 47 13.18 24.26 1.46
CA GLN A 47 12.82 24.67 2.82
C GLN A 47 13.39 23.75 3.91
N ASP A 48 13.52 22.45 3.61
CA ASP A 48 13.95 21.45 4.58
C ASP A 48 14.86 20.41 3.93
N ASN A 49 16.10 20.35 4.39
CA ASN A 49 17.15 19.48 3.84
C ASN A 49 16.91 17.98 4.08
N ARG A 50 15.95 17.62 4.91
CA ARG A 50 15.51 16.22 5.08
C ARG A 50 14.75 15.70 3.86
N PHE A 51 14.22 16.60 3.01
CA PHE A 51 13.50 16.27 1.79
C PHE A 51 14.44 16.37 0.58
N ARG A 52 14.47 15.32 -0.23
CA ARG A 52 15.31 15.26 -1.43
C ARG A 52 14.55 14.65 -2.61
N LEU A 53 14.56 15.35 -3.74
CA LEU A 53 14.11 14.79 -5.02
C LEU A 53 15.23 13.92 -5.60
N VAL A 54 15.01 12.60 -5.72
CA VAL A 54 16.01 11.62 -6.17
C VAL A 54 15.79 11.10 -7.57
N SER A 55 14.60 11.31 -8.14
CA SER A 55 14.28 10.92 -9.51
C SER A 55 13.16 11.80 -10.06
N THR A 56 13.26 12.17 -11.36
CA THR A 56 12.24 12.90 -12.12
C THR A 56 11.69 12.06 -13.29
N SER A 57 11.94 10.76 -13.30
CA SER A 57 11.41 9.83 -14.29
C SER A 57 11.42 8.40 -13.74
N ASP A 58 10.38 7.64 -14.05
CA ASP A 58 10.28 6.22 -13.70
C ASP A 58 9.50 5.42 -14.75
N HIS A 59 9.51 4.10 -14.59
CA HIS A 59 8.73 3.13 -15.36
C HIS A 59 7.53 2.60 -14.56
N GLY A 60 7.03 3.41 -13.64
CA GLY A 60 5.91 3.11 -12.76
C GLY A 60 6.31 3.09 -11.28
N GLN A 61 5.30 3.03 -10.43
CA GLN A 61 5.42 3.24 -8.97
C GLN A 61 6.46 2.33 -8.28
N ALA A 62 6.59 1.07 -8.72
CA ALA A 62 7.59 0.14 -8.15
C ALA A 62 9.02 0.60 -8.46
N ASP A 63 9.27 1.06 -9.69
CA ASP A 63 10.57 1.60 -10.11
C ASP A 63 10.90 2.90 -9.36
N ALA A 64 9.91 3.79 -9.18
CA ALA A 64 10.05 5.00 -8.37
C ALA A 64 10.46 4.67 -6.92
N ILE A 65 9.81 3.69 -6.31
CA ILE A 65 10.11 3.24 -4.94
C ILE A 65 11.50 2.62 -4.86
N GLU A 66 11.87 1.76 -5.80
CA GLU A 66 13.19 1.15 -5.85
C GLU A 66 14.30 2.20 -5.98
N LYS A 67 14.13 3.18 -6.89
CA LYS A 67 15.05 4.31 -7.04
C LYS A 67 15.18 5.10 -5.73
N ALA A 68 14.07 5.41 -5.06
CA ALA A 68 14.11 6.13 -3.79
C ALA A 68 14.86 5.31 -2.73
N PHE A 69 14.55 4.03 -2.57
CA PHE A 69 15.19 3.19 -1.56
C PHE A 69 16.67 2.91 -1.83
N SER A 70 17.14 2.94 -3.08
CA SER A 70 18.57 2.84 -3.38
C SER A 70 19.40 3.99 -2.79
N HIS A 71 18.78 5.12 -2.47
CA HIS A 71 19.39 6.28 -1.81
C HIS A 71 19.11 6.33 -0.31
N ALA A 72 18.34 5.38 0.24
CA ALA A 72 17.94 5.40 1.64
C ALA A 72 19.07 4.99 2.58
N THR A 73 19.30 5.80 3.60
CA THR A 73 20.29 5.58 4.67
C THR A 73 19.65 5.20 6.00
N GLY A 74 18.34 5.42 6.16
CA GLY A 74 17.59 5.14 7.37
C GLY A 74 17.56 3.66 7.76
N GLU A 75 17.54 3.36 9.05
CA GLU A 75 17.42 1.99 9.58
C GLU A 75 16.02 1.41 9.34
N PHE A 76 14.99 2.24 9.47
CA PHE A 76 13.58 1.87 9.24
C PHE A 76 13.07 2.54 7.98
N LEU A 77 12.40 1.78 7.14
CA LEU A 77 11.86 2.23 5.87
C LEU A 77 10.34 2.13 5.84
N CYS A 78 9.73 3.01 5.08
CA CYS A 78 8.34 2.94 4.63
C CYS A 78 8.23 3.68 3.31
N PHE A 79 7.12 3.52 2.59
CA PHE A 79 6.77 4.49 1.55
C PHE A 79 5.38 5.05 1.79
N LEU A 80 5.19 6.31 1.46
CA LEU A 80 3.93 7.03 1.54
C LEU A 80 3.56 7.49 0.14
N ASN A 81 2.39 7.13 -0.34
CA ASN A 81 1.92 7.62 -1.63
C ASN A 81 1.56 9.11 -1.52
N ALA A 82 1.72 9.84 -2.60
CA ALA A 82 1.50 11.29 -2.63
C ALA A 82 0.05 11.72 -2.33
N ASP A 83 -0.92 10.79 -2.35
CA ASP A 83 -2.33 11.01 -1.99
C ASP A 83 -2.66 10.64 -0.53
N ASP A 84 -1.76 9.98 0.20
CA ASP A 84 -1.92 9.59 1.60
C ASP A 84 -1.25 10.59 2.56
N CYS A 85 -1.46 10.46 3.87
CA CYS A 85 -0.82 11.32 4.86
C CYS A 85 -0.70 10.65 6.23
N TYR A 86 0.18 11.15 7.09
CA TYR A 86 0.15 10.82 8.51
C TYR A 86 -0.96 11.60 9.23
N LEU A 87 -1.58 10.98 10.25
CA LEU A 87 -2.75 11.50 10.98
C LEU A 87 -2.38 12.16 12.31
N CYS A 88 -1.18 11.92 12.79
CA CYS A 88 -0.69 12.42 14.07
C CYS A 88 0.78 12.84 13.96
N VAL A 89 1.18 13.76 14.81
CA VAL A 89 2.54 14.33 14.81
C VAL A 89 3.57 13.35 15.41
N ASP A 90 3.14 12.37 16.18
CA ASP A 90 3.97 11.36 16.84
C ASP A 90 4.08 10.04 16.06
N ALA A 91 3.67 10.00 14.79
CA ALA A 91 3.66 8.75 14.01
C ALA A 91 5.06 8.16 13.87
N LEU A 92 6.05 8.94 13.44
CA LEU A 92 7.43 8.46 13.28
C LEU A 92 8.09 8.13 14.61
N ARG A 93 7.87 8.92 15.65
CA ARG A 93 8.35 8.63 17.01
C ARG A 93 7.80 7.30 17.51
N CYS A 94 6.50 7.08 17.38
CA CYS A 94 5.86 5.80 17.75
C CYS A 94 6.49 4.60 17.03
N VAL A 95 6.83 4.75 15.76
CA VAL A 95 7.49 3.70 14.97
C VAL A 95 8.87 3.37 15.57
N VAL A 96 9.70 4.39 15.77
CA VAL A 96 11.05 4.21 16.30
C VAL A 96 11.04 3.62 17.72
N ASP A 97 10.19 4.16 18.60
CA ASP A 97 10.02 3.67 19.97
C ASP A 97 9.56 2.20 19.99
N THR A 98 8.68 1.82 19.06
CA THR A 98 8.21 0.44 18.95
C THR A 98 9.33 -0.50 18.47
N PHE A 99 10.11 -0.15 17.46
CA PHE A 99 11.22 -0.97 17.01
C PHE A 99 12.31 -1.11 18.09
N ASN A 100 12.53 -0.06 18.90
CA ASN A 100 13.47 -0.09 20.02
C ASN A 100 12.95 -0.97 21.16
N ALA A 101 11.65 -0.91 21.47
CA ALA A 101 11.02 -1.74 22.49
C ALA A 101 10.94 -3.24 22.10
N TYR A 102 10.87 -3.51 20.79
CA TYR A 102 10.77 -4.86 20.24
C TYR A 102 11.87 -5.11 19.20
N PRO A 103 13.14 -5.25 19.61
CA PRO A 103 14.28 -5.34 18.69
C PRO A 103 14.27 -6.59 17.79
N SER A 104 13.48 -7.61 18.14
CA SER A 104 13.34 -8.85 17.37
C SER A 104 12.36 -8.74 16.19
N ILE A 105 11.56 -7.67 16.10
CA ILE A 105 10.65 -7.48 14.96
C ILE A 105 11.37 -6.87 13.77
N ASP A 106 10.94 -7.28 12.59
CA ASP A 106 11.48 -6.77 11.31
C ASP A 106 10.48 -5.86 10.60
N VAL A 107 9.18 -6.10 10.80
CA VAL A 107 8.09 -5.35 10.18
C VAL A 107 7.08 -4.94 11.25
N LEU A 108 6.70 -3.66 11.23
CA LEU A 108 5.68 -3.07 12.09
C LEU A 108 4.52 -2.56 11.22
N SER A 109 3.32 -3.07 11.45
CA SER A 109 2.09 -2.59 10.79
C SER A 109 1.20 -1.90 11.81
N LEU A 110 0.86 -0.65 11.54
CA LEU A 110 0.04 0.21 12.39
C LEU A 110 -1.33 0.47 11.76
N GLY A 111 -2.23 1.08 12.54
CA GLY A 111 -3.59 1.42 12.15
C GLY A 111 -3.73 2.69 11.32
N GLY A 112 -4.94 2.93 10.85
CA GLY A 112 -5.27 4.16 10.12
C GLY A 112 -6.75 4.32 9.82
N TYR A 113 -7.03 5.39 9.08
CA TYR A 113 -8.37 5.74 8.64
C TYR A 113 -8.44 5.88 7.13
N TYR A 114 -9.59 5.56 6.56
CA TYR A 114 -9.93 6.03 5.22
C TYR A 114 -10.25 7.51 5.27
N LEU A 115 -9.71 8.26 4.30
CA LEU A 115 -10.03 9.66 4.07
C LEU A 115 -10.86 9.79 2.79
N ASP A 116 -11.72 10.78 2.71
CA ASP A 116 -12.31 11.18 1.44
C ASP A 116 -11.34 12.01 0.58
N ALA A 117 -11.77 12.44 -0.60
CA ALA A 117 -10.95 13.25 -1.51
C ALA A 117 -10.52 14.60 -0.90
N HIS A 118 -11.24 15.11 0.08
CA HIS A 118 -10.99 16.37 0.77
C HIS A 118 -10.13 16.20 2.03
N GLY A 119 -9.81 14.94 2.41
CA GLY A 119 -9.02 14.64 3.60
C GLY A 119 -9.83 14.46 4.89
N HIS A 120 -11.15 14.43 4.82
CA HIS A 120 -11.97 14.16 6.00
C HIS A 120 -11.92 12.67 6.35
N TRP A 121 -11.82 12.38 7.64
CA TRP A 121 -11.83 11.01 8.15
C TRP A 121 -13.21 10.39 7.96
N THR A 122 -13.26 9.23 7.32
CA THR A 122 -14.54 8.57 7.04
C THR A 122 -14.78 7.38 7.97
N ARG A 123 -13.89 6.42 8.01
CA ARG A 123 -14.01 5.21 8.83
C ARG A 123 -12.65 4.63 9.19
N PRO A 124 -12.51 3.97 10.35
CA PRO A 124 -11.28 3.28 10.68
C PRO A 124 -11.04 2.13 9.71
N ILE A 125 -9.77 1.91 9.40
CA ILE A 125 -9.34 0.72 8.68
C ILE A 125 -9.27 -0.39 9.70
N LYS A 126 -10.21 -1.34 9.60
CA LYS A 126 -10.27 -2.47 10.52
C LYS A 126 -9.21 -3.49 10.14
N TYR A 127 -8.21 -3.62 10.99
CA TYR A 127 -7.35 -4.78 10.97
C TYR A 127 -8.16 -6.01 11.38
N ARG A 128 -8.04 -7.07 10.63
CA ARG A 128 -8.37 -8.39 11.11
C ARG A 128 -7.05 -9.11 11.28
N TYR A 129 -6.75 -9.36 12.51
CA TYR A 129 -5.66 -10.25 12.92
C TYR A 129 -5.87 -11.61 12.27
N HIS A 130 -5.25 -11.83 11.13
CA HIS A 130 -5.18 -13.14 10.48
C HIS A 130 -3.84 -13.25 9.79
N PRO A 131 -3.18 -14.40 9.87
CA PRO A 131 -1.95 -14.62 9.15
C PRO A 131 -2.17 -14.29 7.66
N LEU A 132 -1.19 -13.61 7.07
CA LEU A 132 -1.13 -13.28 5.65
C LEU A 132 -0.98 -14.59 4.84
N ASP A 133 -1.95 -15.49 4.93
CA ASP A 133 -1.99 -16.57 3.95
C ASP A 133 -2.32 -15.98 2.58
N GLY A 134 -1.86 -16.59 1.51
CA GLY A 134 -2.06 -16.11 0.15
C GLY A 134 -3.54 -15.87 -0.20
N PHE A 135 -4.47 -16.49 0.54
CA PHE A 135 -5.91 -16.30 0.38
C PHE A 135 -6.39 -14.94 0.92
N HIS A 136 -5.77 -14.40 1.99
CA HIS A 136 -6.10 -13.07 2.51
C HIS A 136 -5.62 -11.95 1.60
N LEU A 137 -4.49 -12.11 0.93
CA LEU A 137 -4.01 -11.18 -0.09
C LEU A 137 -4.95 -11.08 -1.29
N MET A 138 -5.67 -12.16 -1.62
CA MET A 138 -6.65 -12.19 -2.71
C MET A 138 -7.97 -11.48 -2.40
N ARG A 139 -8.27 -11.20 -1.13
CA ARG A 139 -9.58 -10.68 -0.70
C ARG A 139 -9.82 -9.22 -0.97
N TYR A 140 -9.12 -8.55 -1.87
CA TYR A 140 -9.31 -7.12 -2.17
C TYR A 140 -9.11 -6.16 -0.97
N ARG A 141 -8.88 -6.68 0.22
CA ARG A 141 -8.51 -5.91 1.40
C ARG A 141 -7.04 -6.17 1.62
N THR A 142 -6.26 -5.14 1.53
CA THR A 142 -4.87 -5.18 1.96
C THR A 142 -4.86 -5.70 3.41
N ALA A 143 -4.27 -6.87 3.63
CA ALA A 143 -3.99 -7.34 4.98
C ALA A 143 -3.06 -6.38 5.70
N VAL A 144 -2.41 -5.52 4.94
CA VAL A 144 -1.43 -4.52 5.37
C VAL A 144 -1.93 -3.14 4.95
N LEU A 145 -2.01 -2.20 5.89
CA LEU A 145 -2.19 -0.79 5.56
C LEU A 145 -0.84 -0.23 5.14
N GLN A 146 -0.60 -0.15 3.86
CA GLN A 146 0.69 0.20 3.29
C GLN A 146 1.25 1.52 3.85
N PRO A 147 0.52 2.66 3.92
CA PRO A 147 1.05 3.91 4.45
C PRO A 147 1.33 3.90 5.97
N ALA A 148 0.89 2.87 6.69
CA ALA A 148 1.15 2.67 8.12
C ALA A 148 2.04 1.45 8.40
N THR A 149 2.76 0.95 7.39
CA THR A 149 3.63 -0.21 7.53
C THR A 149 5.08 0.17 7.31
N PHE A 150 5.90 -0.18 8.29
CA PHE A 150 7.32 0.15 8.39
C PHE A 150 8.14 -1.12 8.54
N TRP A 151 9.37 -1.11 8.09
CA TRP A 151 10.25 -2.30 8.18
C TRP A 151 11.72 -1.91 8.32
N ARG A 152 12.53 -2.82 8.87
CA ARG A 152 13.98 -2.65 8.89
C ARG A 152 14.54 -2.68 7.47
N LYS A 153 15.52 -1.83 7.18
CA LYS A 153 16.15 -1.70 5.85
C LYS A 153 16.54 -3.06 5.24
N LYS A 154 17.06 -3.99 6.04
CA LYS A 154 17.43 -5.34 5.59
C LYS A 154 16.31 -6.09 4.85
N VAL A 155 15.03 -5.81 5.18
CA VAL A 155 13.87 -6.45 4.52
C VAL A 155 13.79 -6.02 3.06
N SER A 156 13.94 -4.72 2.76
CA SER A 156 14.00 -4.22 1.37
C SER A 156 15.26 -4.68 0.65
N ASP A 157 16.41 -4.66 1.33
CA ASP A 157 17.70 -5.03 0.72
C ASP A 157 17.69 -6.49 0.26
N GLU A 158 16.99 -7.38 1.00
CA GLU A 158 16.97 -8.81 0.68
C GLU A 158 15.80 -9.23 -0.24
N ILE A 159 14.65 -8.56 -0.16
CA ILE A 159 13.49 -8.91 -1.00
C ILE A 159 13.56 -8.19 -2.34
N GLY A 160 13.94 -6.92 -2.35
CA GLY A 160 13.90 -6.04 -3.51
C GLY A 160 12.47 -5.64 -3.90
N TRP A 161 12.35 -4.76 -4.88
CA TRP A 161 11.09 -4.32 -5.45
C TRP A 161 10.94 -4.84 -6.87
N THR A 162 9.81 -5.48 -7.14
CA THR A 162 9.56 -6.04 -8.48
C THR A 162 8.88 -5.01 -9.38
N THR A 163 9.45 -4.75 -10.54
CA THR A 163 8.85 -3.94 -11.62
C THR A 163 7.95 -4.75 -12.54
N GLN A 164 7.84 -6.08 -12.31
CA GLN A 164 7.02 -6.99 -13.10
C GLN A 164 5.51 -6.74 -12.92
N PHE A 165 5.11 -6.08 -11.82
CA PHE A 165 3.74 -5.80 -11.45
C PHE A 165 3.53 -4.31 -11.21
N HIS A 166 2.48 -3.72 -11.80
CA HIS A 166 2.13 -2.30 -11.65
C HIS A 166 1.09 -2.03 -10.56
N PHE A 167 0.22 -3.02 -10.28
CA PHE A 167 -0.90 -2.88 -9.34
C PHE A 167 -0.73 -3.65 -8.05
N VAL A 168 0.09 -4.69 -8.04
CA VAL A 168 0.22 -5.61 -6.89
C VAL A 168 1.66 -5.81 -6.43
N PHE A 169 2.58 -4.93 -6.84
CA PHE A 169 3.99 -4.99 -6.43
C PHE A 169 4.17 -4.93 -4.91
N ASP A 170 3.34 -4.12 -4.22
CA ASP A 170 3.29 -4.03 -2.76
C ASP A 170 2.80 -5.32 -2.11
N VAL A 171 1.79 -5.95 -2.70
CA VAL A 171 1.29 -7.27 -2.27
C VAL A 171 2.40 -8.32 -2.38
N VAL A 172 3.15 -8.30 -3.48
CA VAL A 172 4.29 -9.23 -3.69
C VAL A 172 5.37 -9.02 -2.63
N PHE A 173 5.74 -7.77 -2.38
CA PHE A 173 6.74 -7.40 -1.37
C PHE A 173 6.29 -7.84 0.04
N PHE A 174 5.10 -7.43 0.47
CA PHE A 174 4.61 -7.77 1.80
C PHE A 174 4.35 -9.27 1.99
N TYR A 175 3.93 -9.98 0.93
CA TYR A 175 3.82 -11.43 0.98
C TYR A 175 5.19 -12.09 1.21
N ALA A 176 6.22 -11.68 0.48
CA ALA A 176 7.57 -12.20 0.65
C ALA A 176 8.13 -11.87 2.04
N ALA A 177 7.90 -10.64 2.52
CA ALA A 177 8.29 -10.23 3.86
C ALA A 177 7.61 -11.06 4.94
N TYR A 178 6.32 -11.36 4.79
CA TYR A 178 5.58 -12.17 5.75
C TYR A 178 6.10 -13.61 5.87
N GLN A 179 6.57 -14.19 4.76
CA GLN A 179 7.10 -15.55 4.76
C GLN A 179 8.46 -15.67 5.47
N LYS A 180 9.19 -14.56 5.61
CA LYS A 180 10.60 -14.61 6.04
C LYS A 180 10.89 -13.85 7.32
N TYR A 181 10.12 -12.83 7.65
CA TYR A 181 10.44 -11.87 8.70
C TYR A 181 9.40 -11.86 9.83
N SER A 182 9.82 -11.36 11.00
CA SER A 182 8.97 -11.21 12.17
C SER A 182 8.12 -9.94 12.08
N TRP A 183 6.83 -10.07 12.39
CA TRP A 183 5.84 -8.99 12.32
C TRP A 183 5.28 -8.64 13.68
N LEU A 184 5.06 -7.34 13.89
CA LEU A 184 4.22 -6.81 14.97
C LEU A 184 3.11 -5.96 14.37
N GLU A 185 1.88 -6.22 14.79
CA GLU A 185 0.72 -5.44 14.39
C GLU A 185 0.13 -4.75 15.62
N LEU A 186 -0.05 -3.43 15.53
CA LEU A 186 -0.65 -2.63 16.60
C LEU A 186 -1.80 -1.78 16.03
N PRO A 187 -2.94 -1.67 16.75
CA PRO A 187 -4.12 -0.97 16.26
C PRO A 187 -4.02 0.57 16.34
N LYS A 188 -2.83 1.13 16.66
CA LYS A 188 -2.64 2.59 16.75
C LYS A 188 -2.79 3.24 15.37
N PRO A 189 -3.76 4.16 15.16
CA PRO A 189 -3.94 4.81 13.87
C PRO A 189 -2.88 5.90 13.67
N VAL A 190 -2.03 5.74 12.64
CA VAL A 190 -0.97 6.70 12.30
C VAL A 190 -1.09 7.26 10.90
N ALA A 191 -1.79 6.58 9.98
CA ALA A 191 -1.87 7.01 8.59
C ALA A 191 -3.29 7.07 8.06
N GLY A 192 -3.52 8.00 7.13
CA GLY A 192 -4.74 8.18 6.38
C GLY A 192 -4.57 7.68 4.96
N TYR A 193 -5.41 6.72 4.56
CA TYR A 193 -5.50 6.22 3.19
C TYR A 193 -6.61 6.96 2.45
N ARG A 194 -6.25 7.77 1.46
CA ARG A 194 -7.18 8.62 0.74
C ARG A 194 -7.91 7.85 -0.37
N MET A 195 -9.24 8.01 -0.39
CA MET A 195 -10.11 7.42 -1.40
C MET A 195 -10.65 8.52 -2.32
N HIS A 196 -10.30 8.46 -3.61
CA HIS A 196 -10.76 9.37 -4.65
C HIS A 196 -10.93 8.62 -5.98
N GLY A 197 -11.44 9.29 -7.02
CA GLY A 197 -11.77 8.64 -8.31
C GLY A 197 -10.59 8.06 -9.07
N ASP A 198 -9.37 8.56 -8.83
CA ASP A 198 -8.17 8.20 -9.57
C ASP A 198 -7.26 7.19 -8.84
N ASN A 199 -7.66 6.70 -7.66
CA ASN A 199 -6.90 5.68 -6.95
C ASN A 199 -6.68 4.44 -7.83
N LYS A 200 -5.44 3.94 -7.87
CA LYS A 200 -5.12 2.67 -8.55
C LYS A 200 -5.87 1.49 -7.93
N SER A 201 -6.04 1.50 -6.62
CA SER A 201 -6.65 0.41 -5.82
C SER A 201 -8.09 0.66 -5.41
N GLY A 202 -8.67 1.84 -5.72
CA GLY A 202 -10.00 2.25 -5.27
C GLY A 202 -11.17 1.42 -5.80
N PHE A 203 -11.01 0.82 -6.98
CA PHE A 203 -11.98 -0.10 -7.58
C PHE A 203 -11.27 -1.37 -8.06
N VAL A 204 -12.02 -2.48 -8.04
CA VAL A 204 -11.54 -3.72 -8.64
C VAL A 204 -11.50 -3.51 -10.15
N LYS A 205 -10.30 -3.39 -10.69
CA LYS A 205 -10.04 -3.21 -12.13
C LYS A 205 -9.46 -4.49 -12.72
N SER A 206 -9.82 -4.81 -13.95
CA SER A 206 -9.33 -6.00 -14.67
C SER A 206 -7.79 -6.14 -14.67
N PRO A 207 -6.99 -5.06 -14.89
CA PRO A 207 -5.54 -5.20 -14.87
C PRO A 207 -4.98 -5.68 -13.53
N ARG A 208 -5.51 -5.18 -12.40
CA ARG A 208 -5.10 -5.64 -11.06
C ARG A 208 -5.40 -7.12 -10.83
N ILE A 209 -6.57 -7.59 -11.29
CA ILE A 209 -6.92 -9.02 -11.16
C ILE A 209 -6.01 -9.88 -12.01
N ASN A 210 -5.70 -9.46 -13.24
CA ASN A 210 -4.78 -10.20 -14.10
C ASN A 210 -3.40 -10.35 -13.46
N GLU A 211 -2.90 -9.30 -12.80
CA GLU A 211 -1.63 -9.37 -12.06
C GLU A 211 -1.73 -10.29 -10.84
N LEU A 212 -2.84 -10.27 -10.09
CA LEU A 212 -3.07 -11.23 -9.00
C LEU A 212 -3.10 -12.67 -9.50
N VAL A 213 -3.77 -12.95 -10.63
CA VAL A 213 -3.75 -14.27 -11.26
C VAL A 213 -2.32 -14.67 -11.56
N LYS A 214 -1.56 -13.82 -12.24
CA LYS A 214 -0.15 -14.09 -12.59
C LYS A 214 0.71 -14.36 -11.34
N PHE A 215 0.52 -13.57 -10.29
CA PHE A 215 1.23 -13.77 -9.02
C PHE A 215 0.91 -15.12 -8.39
N GLU A 216 -0.37 -15.49 -8.34
CA GLU A 216 -0.82 -16.77 -7.78
C GLU A 216 -0.33 -17.96 -8.62
N GLU A 217 -0.32 -17.84 -9.96
CA GLU A 217 0.23 -18.86 -10.86
C GLU A 217 1.71 -19.11 -10.60
N ILE A 218 2.49 -18.04 -10.42
CA ILE A 218 3.92 -18.14 -10.10
C ILE A 218 4.15 -18.83 -8.75
N LYS A 219 3.29 -18.58 -7.76
CA LYS A 219 3.48 -19.06 -6.39
C LYS A 219 2.90 -20.46 -6.14
N PHE A 220 1.76 -20.78 -6.74
CA PHE A 220 0.97 -21.99 -6.41
C PHE A 220 0.68 -22.87 -7.61
N GLY A 221 1.12 -22.47 -8.80
CA GLY A 221 0.86 -23.17 -10.06
C GLY A 221 -0.50 -22.82 -10.69
N SER A 222 -0.57 -22.94 -12.01
CA SER A 222 -1.73 -22.56 -12.82
C SER A 222 -3.02 -23.35 -12.53
N HIS A 223 -2.92 -24.53 -11.91
CA HIS A 223 -4.06 -25.39 -11.58
C HIS A 223 -4.56 -25.22 -10.14
N SER A 224 -4.08 -24.20 -9.40
CA SER A 224 -4.59 -23.97 -8.06
C SER A 224 -6.03 -23.45 -8.07
N PHE A 225 -6.84 -23.85 -7.10
CA PHE A 225 -8.20 -23.35 -6.93
C PHE A 225 -8.25 -21.81 -6.84
N ARG A 226 -7.19 -21.21 -6.30
CA ARG A 226 -7.04 -19.75 -6.16
C ARG A 226 -6.98 -19.06 -7.52
N VAL A 227 -6.24 -19.63 -8.47
CA VAL A 227 -6.13 -19.13 -9.85
C VAL A 227 -7.50 -19.19 -10.54
N PHE A 228 -8.20 -20.34 -10.49
CA PHE A 228 -9.53 -20.48 -11.06
C PHE A 228 -10.54 -19.49 -10.47
N TYR A 229 -10.51 -19.30 -9.17
CA TYR A 229 -11.37 -18.35 -8.48
C TYR A 229 -11.12 -16.91 -8.95
N LEU A 230 -9.85 -16.47 -9.06
CA LEU A 230 -9.49 -15.14 -9.55
C LEU A 230 -9.85 -14.94 -11.03
N ILE A 231 -9.68 -15.94 -11.86
CA ILE A 231 -10.09 -15.91 -13.28
C ILE A 231 -11.61 -15.68 -13.37
N GLY A 232 -12.39 -16.40 -12.56
CA GLY A 232 -13.84 -16.21 -12.48
C GLY A 232 -14.24 -14.79 -12.09
N ILE A 233 -13.62 -14.24 -11.04
CA ILE A 233 -13.82 -12.84 -10.63
C ILE A 233 -13.43 -11.89 -11.76
N GLY A 234 -12.28 -12.10 -12.40
CA GLY A 234 -11.80 -11.28 -13.50
C GLY A 234 -12.77 -11.26 -14.70
N ALA A 235 -13.42 -12.38 -15.00
CA ALA A 235 -14.44 -12.45 -16.03
C ALA A 235 -15.67 -11.56 -15.69
N VAL A 236 -16.17 -11.65 -14.46
CA VAL A 236 -17.31 -10.83 -14.01
C VAL A 236 -16.93 -9.35 -13.97
N VAL A 237 -15.73 -8.99 -13.51
CA VAL A 237 -15.27 -7.59 -13.52
C VAL A 237 -15.20 -7.03 -14.94
N ARG A 238 -14.62 -7.77 -15.89
CA ARG A 238 -14.57 -7.34 -17.30
C ARG A 238 -15.95 -7.12 -17.91
N ILE A 239 -16.94 -7.96 -17.56
CA ILE A 239 -18.32 -7.78 -17.98
C ILE A 239 -18.89 -6.51 -17.36
N SER A 240 -18.69 -6.32 -16.06
CA SER A 240 -19.22 -5.15 -15.33
C SER A 240 -18.62 -3.83 -15.82
N GLU A 241 -17.35 -3.80 -16.21
CA GLU A 241 -16.70 -2.61 -16.78
C GLU A 241 -17.37 -2.13 -18.08
N LYS A 242 -17.96 -3.05 -18.86
CA LYS A 242 -18.68 -2.74 -20.09
C LYS A 242 -20.12 -2.28 -19.89
N MET A 243 -20.70 -2.44 -18.70
CA MET A 243 -22.12 -2.19 -18.41
C MET A 243 -22.41 -0.83 -17.77
N GLY A 244 -21.45 0.10 -17.75
CA GLY A 244 -21.64 1.46 -17.22
C GLY A 244 -22.14 1.46 -15.76
N LEU A 245 -23.23 2.18 -15.48
CA LEU A 245 -23.79 2.32 -14.12
C LEU A 245 -24.25 0.99 -13.52
N VAL A 246 -24.90 0.14 -14.32
CA VAL A 246 -25.35 -1.19 -13.90
C VAL A 246 -24.15 -2.06 -13.54
N GLY A 247 -23.08 -1.97 -14.31
CA GLY A 247 -21.83 -2.69 -14.02
C GLY A 247 -21.19 -2.25 -12.71
N ARG A 248 -21.23 -0.96 -12.36
CA ARG A 248 -20.74 -0.47 -11.06
C ARG A 248 -21.51 -1.07 -9.89
N LEU A 249 -22.84 -1.18 -10.00
CA LEU A 249 -23.67 -1.85 -8.99
C LEU A 249 -23.37 -3.34 -8.89
N LEU A 250 -23.19 -4.02 -10.03
CA LEU A 250 -22.81 -5.43 -10.08
C LEU A 250 -21.44 -5.68 -9.43
N ASN A 251 -20.47 -4.82 -9.69
CA ASN A 251 -19.14 -4.86 -9.07
C ASN A 251 -19.21 -4.67 -7.54
N LEU A 252 -20.07 -3.77 -7.07
CA LEU A 252 -20.32 -3.57 -5.64
C LEU A 252 -20.95 -4.81 -4.97
N LEU A 253 -21.90 -5.45 -5.63
CA LEU A 253 -22.54 -6.67 -5.17
C LEU A 253 -21.55 -7.84 -5.16
N LEU A 254 -20.78 -8.00 -6.23
CA LEU A 254 -19.71 -8.99 -6.33
C LEU A 254 -18.68 -8.82 -5.23
N TYR A 255 -18.25 -7.58 -5.00
CA TYR A 255 -17.33 -7.24 -3.92
C TYR A 255 -17.87 -7.67 -2.55
N LYS A 256 -19.18 -7.44 -2.28
CA LYS A 256 -19.82 -7.89 -1.04
C LYS A 256 -19.89 -9.41 -0.95
N LEU A 257 -20.27 -10.08 -2.05
CA LEU A 257 -20.38 -11.55 -2.11
C LEU A 257 -19.03 -12.23 -1.91
N VAL A 258 -18.00 -11.75 -2.60
CA VAL A 258 -16.63 -12.25 -2.48
C VAL A 258 -16.11 -12.10 -1.05
N ASN A 259 -16.39 -10.95 -0.40
CA ASN A 259 -16.04 -10.75 1.00
C ASN A 259 -16.83 -11.66 1.95
N LEU A 260 -18.08 -11.98 1.65
CA LEU A 260 -18.91 -12.88 2.45
C LEU A 260 -18.42 -14.34 2.36
N LEU A 261 -18.16 -14.82 1.13
CA LEU A 261 -17.64 -16.17 0.90
C LEU A 261 -16.24 -16.34 1.50
N ALA A 262 -15.42 -15.33 1.37
CA ALA A 262 -14.12 -15.29 2.00
C ALA A 262 -14.22 -15.32 3.55
N PHE A 263 -15.23 -14.69 4.14
CA PHE A 263 -15.50 -14.76 5.56
C PHE A 263 -15.91 -16.17 5.99
N ALA A 264 -16.79 -16.82 5.25
CA ALA A 264 -17.27 -18.17 5.55
C ALA A 264 -16.16 -19.24 5.47
N SER A 265 -15.18 -19.06 4.56
CA SER A 265 -14.05 -20.00 4.43
C SER A 265 -12.99 -19.86 5.54
N ALA A 266 -12.88 -18.70 6.18
CA ALA A 266 -11.94 -18.47 7.29
C ALA A 266 -12.43 -19.04 8.63
N TYR A 267 -13.72 -19.34 8.74
CA TYR A 267 -14.33 -19.93 9.94
C TYR A 267 -14.49 -21.44 9.88
N ARG A 268 -13.99 -22.11 8.82
CA ARG A 268 -13.80 -23.56 8.91
C ARG A 268 -12.57 -23.81 9.78
N LEU A 269 -12.84 -24.05 11.05
CA LEU A 269 -11.88 -24.48 12.07
C LEU A 269 -11.04 -25.66 11.54
N PRO A 270 -9.74 -25.69 11.81
CA PRO A 270 -8.96 -26.91 11.61
C PRO A 270 -9.41 -27.91 12.68
N GLY A 271 -9.96 -29.05 12.26
CA GLY A 271 -10.19 -30.23 13.10
C GLY A 271 -11.62 -30.41 13.57
N ILE A 272 -12.47 -30.97 12.80
CA ILE A 272 -13.31 -32.15 13.05
C ILE A 272 -13.14 -33.08 11.88
#